data_cfefd101749338cdd28b0b5f0cc8a5b4
#
_entry.id   cfefd101749338cdd28b0b5f0cc8a5b4
#
_cell.length_a   1.000
_cell.length_b   1.000
_cell.length_c   1.000
_cell.angle_alpha   90.00
_cell.angle_beta   90.00
_cell.angle_gamma   90.00
#
_symmetry.space_group_name_H-M   'P 1'
#
loop_
_entity.id
_entity.type
_entity.pdbx_description
1 polymer ?
#
loop_
_entity_poly.entity_id
_entity_poly.type
_entity_poly.pdbx_seq_one_letter_code
_entity_poly.pdbx_strand_id
1 'polypeptide(L)'
;MTTSSYRVSAVFTLKDTESKDKFVTFCNGENGLSITRAWKGCKSLNMYESRENNNQVIIWQEWESKEDQEGYIKHRHEDGSFDFLGELVACPPVITPIRDMIMKTDEEKIKSIVEDMCHKDHSLGMKHMGDGCVFIRPTGNPLTKSAWNEMMNNPNVSVEDSHLVAVNKLQVCGDMAFVCYTAHNKFNFMGQANDDIAVFTSVLQRVGGDWIVVHGQRSSGRSPSDEPPKF
;
A
#
# COMPACT_ATOMS: atom_id res chain seq x y z
N MET A 1 -5.33 -9.22 9.70
CA MET A 1 -5.16 -9.43 8.25
C MET A 1 -6.42 -8.94 7.56
N THR A 2 -6.40 -7.80 6.92
CA THR A 2 -7.52 -7.32 6.10
C THR A 2 -7.51 -8.16 4.82
N THR A 3 -8.47 -9.06 4.68
CA THR A 3 -8.70 -9.79 3.43
C THR A 3 -9.02 -8.76 2.35
N SER A 4 -8.14 -8.65 1.35
CA SER A 4 -8.38 -7.79 0.19
C SER A 4 -9.62 -8.27 -0.52
N SER A 5 -10.60 -7.38 -0.72
CA SER A 5 -11.81 -7.67 -1.50
C SER A 5 -11.44 -8.07 -2.93
N TYR A 6 -12.19 -9.01 -3.51
CA TYR A 6 -12.07 -9.36 -4.93
C TYR A 6 -12.97 -8.45 -5.77
N ARG A 7 -12.39 -7.69 -6.70
CA ARG A 7 -13.12 -6.75 -7.56
C ARG A 7 -13.06 -7.17 -9.01
N VAL A 8 -14.18 -6.98 -9.71
CA VAL A 8 -14.33 -7.34 -11.12
C VAL A 8 -15.06 -6.25 -11.87
N SER A 9 -14.54 -5.88 -13.04
CA SER A 9 -15.26 -5.12 -14.06
C SER A 9 -15.68 -6.07 -15.19
N ALA A 10 -16.96 -6.05 -15.53
CA ALA A 10 -17.51 -6.77 -16.67
C ALA A 10 -18.06 -5.75 -17.68
N VAL A 11 -17.50 -5.73 -18.89
CA VAL A 11 -17.90 -4.82 -19.99
C VAL A 11 -18.71 -5.63 -21.01
N PHE A 12 -19.96 -5.25 -21.20
CA PHE A 12 -20.88 -5.83 -22.15
C PHE A 12 -21.04 -4.89 -23.36
N THR A 13 -20.73 -5.37 -24.55
CA THR A 13 -21.01 -4.65 -25.80
C THR A 13 -22.27 -5.24 -26.41
N LEU A 14 -23.36 -4.46 -26.45
CA LEU A 14 -24.67 -4.89 -26.93
C LEU A 14 -24.75 -4.73 -28.46
N LYS A 15 -25.58 -5.54 -29.11
CA LYS A 15 -25.74 -5.55 -30.58
C LYS A 15 -26.20 -4.20 -31.13
N ASP A 16 -27.16 -3.59 -30.43
CA ASP A 16 -27.82 -2.35 -30.80
C ASP A 16 -28.50 -1.71 -29.58
N THR A 17 -29.16 -0.58 -29.78
CA THR A 17 -29.87 0.16 -28.72
C THR A 17 -31.03 -0.66 -28.14
N GLU A 18 -31.76 -1.40 -28.97
CA GLU A 18 -32.90 -2.24 -28.50
C GLU A 18 -32.40 -3.37 -27.59
N SER A 19 -31.28 -4.02 -27.95
CA SER A 19 -30.62 -5.03 -27.13
C SER A 19 -30.10 -4.42 -25.79
N LYS A 20 -29.60 -3.19 -25.82
CA LYS A 20 -29.20 -2.48 -24.60
C LYS A 20 -30.39 -2.21 -23.70
N ASP A 21 -31.48 -1.72 -24.22
CA ASP A 21 -32.68 -1.44 -23.43
C ASP A 21 -33.24 -2.71 -22.78
N LYS A 22 -33.25 -3.84 -23.49
CA LYS A 22 -33.62 -5.15 -22.96
C LYS A 22 -32.65 -5.60 -21.85
N PHE A 23 -31.33 -5.43 -22.07
CA PHE A 23 -30.29 -5.75 -21.09
C PHE A 23 -30.47 -4.95 -19.80
N VAL A 24 -30.64 -3.63 -19.91
CA VAL A 24 -30.80 -2.73 -18.76
C VAL A 24 -32.13 -3.05 -18.02
N THR A 25 -33.20 -3.32 -18.77
CA THR A 25 -34.49 -3.71 -18.18
C THR A 25 -34.36 -5.00 -17.39
N PHE A 26 -33.73 -6.03 -17.96
CA PHE A 26 -33.44 -7.29 -17.25
C PHE A 26 -32.59 -7.06 -16.00
N CYS A 27 -31.51 -6.31 -16.11
CA CYS A 27 -30.60 -6.01 -14.99
C CYS A 27 -31.30 -5.30 -13.83
N ASN A 28 -32.28 -4.43 -14.11
CA ASN A 28 -33.07 -3.71 -13.11
C ASN A 28 -34.29 -4.50 -12.60
N GLY A 29 -34.63 -5.61 -13.22
CA GLY A 29 -35.72 -6.49 -12.82
C GLY A 29 -35.39 -7.37 -11.61
N GLU A 30 -36.43 -8.08 -11.13
CA GLU A 30 -36.31 -8.98 -9.97
C GLU A 30 -35.27 -10.12 -10.18
N ASN A 31 -35.19 -10.63 -11.41
CA ASN A 31 -34.23 -11.69 -11.79
C ASN A 31 -32.85 -11.14 -12.25
N GLY A 32 -32.63 -9.85 -12.15
CA GLY A 32 -31.43 -9.18 -12.58
C GLY A 32 -30.36 -9.00 -11.48
N LEU A 33 -29.87 -7.78 -11.36
CA LEU A 33 -28.77 -7.45 -10.41
C LEU A 33 -29.19 -7.45 -8.95
N SER A 34 -30.50 -7.52 -8.63
CA SER A 34 -31.02 -7.74 -7.28
C SER A 34 -30.54 -9.07 -6.70
N ILE A 35 -30.55 -10.14 -7.51
CA ILE A 35 -30.01 -11.46 -7.11
C ILE A 35 -28.53 -11.36 -6.81
N THR A 36 -27.78 -10.66 -7.65
CA THR A 36 -26.33 -10.45 -7.45
C THR A 36 -26.06 -9.73 -6.13
N ARG A 37 -26.81 -8.65 -5.84
CA ARG A 37 -26.65 -7.88 -4.59
C ARG A 37 -27.02 -8.69 -3.34
N ALA A 38 -27.95 -9.62 -3.45
CA ALA A 38 -28.37 -10.50 -2.35
C ALA A 38 -27.46 -11.73 -2.20
N TRP A 39 -26.57 -11.99 -3.16
CA TRP A 39 -25.71 -13.17 -3.11
C TRP A 39 -24.68 -13.07 -2.00
N LYS A 40 -24.42 -14.20 -1.33
CA LYS A 40 -23.41 -14.28 -0.27
C LYS A 40 -22.06 -13.80 -0.79
N GLY A 41 -21.43 -12.91 -0.04
CA GLY A 41 -20.11 -12.37 -0.37
C GLY A 41 -20.13 -11.19 -1.33
N CYS A 42 -21.26 -10.80 -1.92
CA CYS A 42 -21.37 -9.57 -2.70
C CYS A 42 -21.39 -8.35 -1.77
N LYS A 43 -20.37 -7.51 -1.85
CA LYS A 43 -20.25 -6.27 -1.05
C LYS A 43 -20.86 -5.07 -1.74
N SER A 44 -20.65 -4.97 -3.05
CA SER A 44 -21.09 -3.82 -3.84
C SER A 44 -21.23 -4.19 -5.31
N LEU A 45 -22.23 -3.61 -5.97
CA LEU A 45 -22.45 -3.76 -7.40
C LEU A 45 -23.06 -2.50 -7.97
N ASN A 46 -22.43 -1.98 -9.02
CA ASN A 46 -22.89 -0.81 -9.76
C ASN A 46 -22.89 -1.10 -11.26
N MET A 47 -23.86 -0.53 -11.96
CA MET A 47 -23.97 -0.58 -13.41
C MET A 47 -23.81 0.82 -13.97
N TYR A 48 -23.00 0.95 -15.02
CA TYR A 48 -22.66 2.19 -15.68
C TYR A 48 -22.83 2.07 -17.19
N GLU A 49 -23.10 3.19 -17.84
CA GLU A 49 -23.06 3.32 -19.29
C GLU A 49 -21.71 3.92 -19.70
N SER A 50 -21.12 3.43 -20.80
CA SER A 50 -19.92 4.04 -21.36
C SER A 50 -20.28 5.39 -22.02
N ARG A 51 -19.45 6.41 -21.78
CA ARG A 51 -19.60 7.71 -22.45
C ARG A 51 -19.09 7.72 -23.87
N GLU A 52 -18.22 6.77 -24.21
CA GLU A 52 -17.57 6.68 -25.54
C GLU A 52 -18.35 5.78 -26.50
N ASN A 53 -19.07 4.79 -25.98
CA ASN A 53 -19.83 3.83 -26.76
C ASN A 53 -21.21 3.60 -26.14
N ASN A 54 -22.25 4.16 -26.77
CA ASN A 54 -23.62 4.10 -26.26
C ASN A 54 -24.20 2.67 -26.18
N ASN A 55 -23.56 1.68 -26.83
CA ASN A 55 -23.96 0.28 -26.75
C ASN A 55 -23.14 -0.53 -25.75
N GLN A 56 -22.37 0.15 -24.88
CA GLN A 56 -21.61 -0.51 -23.83
C GLN A 56 -22.18 -0.27 -22.44
N VAL A 57 -22.33 -1.37 -21.69
CA VAL A 57 -22.69 -1.37 -20.27
C VAL A 57 -21.56 -1.97 -19.47
N ILE A 58 -21.20 -1.32 -18.40
CA ILE A 58 -20.12 -1.73 -17.49
C ILE A 58 -20.75 -2.11 -16.15
N ILE A 59 -20.53 -3.33 -15.69
CA ILE A 59 -20.95 -3.77 -14.36
C ILE A 59 -19.68 -3.91 -13.51
N TRP A 60 -19.58 -3.10 -12.46
CA TRP A 60 -18.53 -3.15 -11.48
C TRP A 60 -19.03 -3.87 -10.24
N GLN A 61 -18.22 -4.82 -9.73
CA GLN A 61 -18.59 -5.70 -8.62
C GLN A 61 -17.45 -5.76 -7.59
N GLU A 62 -17.81 -5.82 -6.32
CA GLU A 62 -16.91 -6.10 -5.21
C GLU A 62 -17.44 -7.28 -4.39
N TRP A 63 -16.57 -8.24 -4.13
CA TRP A 63 -16.86 -9.51 -3.46
C TRP A 63 -15.95 -9.69 -2.25
N GLU A 64 -16.39 -10.51 -1.28
CA GLU A 64 -15.52 -10.92 -0.16
C GLU A 64 -14.34 -11.75 -0.63
N SER A 65 -14.61 -12.70 -1.57
CA SER A 65 -13.59 -13.57 -2.14
C SER A 65 -13.84 -13.85 -3.63
N LYS A 66 -12.86 -14.41 -4.31
CA LYS A 66 -12.98 -14.91 -5.69
C LYS A 66 -13.94 -16.08 -5.76
N GLU A 67 -13.91 -16.94 -4.76
CA GLU A 67 -14.75 -18.14 -4.64
C GLU A 67 -16.23 -17.78 -4.56
N ASP A 68 -16.59 -16.70 -3.85
CA ASP A 68 -17.98 -16.21 -3.77
C ASP A 68 -18.46 -15.73 -5.15
N GLN A 69 -17.61 -15.02 -5.88
CA GLN A 69 -17.92 -14.58 -7.24
C GLN A 69 -18.06 -15.75 -8.22
N GLU A 70 -17.17 -16.73 -8.15
CA GLU A 70 -17.23 -17.94 -8.99
C GLU A 70 -18.48 -18.77 -8.70
N GLY A 71 -18.88 -18.88 -7.43
CA GLY A 71 -20.14 -19.52 -7.02
C GLY A 71 -21.36 -18.82 -7.59
N TYR A 72 -21.36 -17.48 -7.56
CA TYR A 72 -22.40 -16.66 -8.20
C TYR A 72 -22.47 -16.90 -9.72
N ILE A 73 -21.34 -16.87 -10.41
CA ILE A 73 -21.29 -17.08 -11.88
C ILE A 73 -21.85 -18.46 -12.25
N LYS A 74 -21.48 -19.50 -11.48
CA LYS A 74 -22.02 -20.84 -11.69
C LYS A 74 -23.52 -20.88 -11.57
N HIS A 75 -24.09 -20.25 -10.52
CA HIS A 75 -25.55 -20.16 -10.34
C HIS A 75 -26.22 -19.47 -11.53
N ARG A 76 -25.66 -18.38 -12.06
CA ARG A 76 -26.24 -17.63 -13.19
C ARG A 76 -26.18 -18.39 -14.52
N HIS A 77 -25.25 -19.34 -14.66
CA HIS A 77 -25.29 -20.31 -15.75
C HIS A 77 -26.43 -21.34 -15.56
N GLU A 78 -26.62 -21.82 -14.33
CA GLU A 78 -27.61 -22.85 -14.03
C GLU A 78 -29.05 -22.31 -14.14
N ASP A 79 -29.29 -21.02 -13.84
CA ASP A 79 -30.60 -20.38 -13.91
C ASP A 79 -31.00 -19.88 -15.34
N GLY A 80 -30.08 -20.03 -16.32
CA GLY A 80 -30.31 -19.64 -17.71
C GLY A 80 -30.19 -18.14 -17.98
N SER A 81 -29.89 -17.32 -16.98
CA SER A 81 -29.81 -15.86 -17.14
C SER A 81 -28.70 -15.44 -18.12
N PHE A 82 -27.59 -16.17 -18.12
CA PHE A 82 -26.49 -15.87 -19.05
C PHE A 82 -26.78 -16.25 -20.48
N ASP A 83 -27.64 -17.23 -20.73
CA ASP A 83 -28.08 -17.58 -22.07
C ASP A 83 -28.88 -16.42 -22.66
N PHE A 84 -29.87 -15.89 -21.90
CA PHE A 84 -30.64 -14.72 -22.31
C PHE A 84 -29.75 -13.49 -22.56
N LEU A 85 -28.81 -13.18 -21.63
CA LEU A 85 -27.87 -12.06 -21.81
C LEU A 85 -26.95 -12.28 -23.00
N GLY A 86 -26.56 -13.52 -23.26
CA GLY A 86 -25.74 -13.92 -24.42
C GLY A 86 -26.40 -13.60 -25.77
N GLU A 87 -27.72 -13.65 -25.84
CA GLU A 87 -28.45 -13.28 -27.05
C GLU A 87 -28.42 -11.78 -27.36
N LEU A 88 -28.18 -10.92 -26.37
CA LEU A 88 -28.18 -9.46 -26.50
C LEU A 88 -26.83 -8.88 -26.82
N VAL A 89 -25.71 -9.57 -26.52
CA VAL A 89 -24.35 -9.06 -26.72
C VAL A 89 -23.86 -9.28 -28.16
N ALA A 90 -23.06 -8.33 -28.65
CA ALA A 90 -22.41 -8.40 -29.96
C ALA A 90 -21.17 -9.32 -29.94
N CYS A 91 -20.55 -9.46 -28.77
CA CYS A 91 -19.37 -10.31 -28.54
C CYS A 91 -19.34 -10.75 -27.05
N PRO A 92 -18.57 -11.79 -26.70
CA PRO A 92 -18.41 -12.17 -25.31
C PRO A 92 -17.99 -10.99 -24.42
N PRO A 93 -18.54 -10.86 -23.20
CA PRO A 93 -18.20 -9.77 -22.31
C PRO A 93 -16.73 -9.84 -21.89
N VAL A 94 -16.10 -8.67 -21.77
CA VAL A 94 -14.74 -8.56 -21.25
C VAL A 94 -14.78 -8.48 -19.74
N ILE A 95 -14.31 -9.52 -19.07
CA ILE A 95 -14.27 -9.61 -17.60
C ILE A 95 -12.83 -9.39 -17.14
N THR A 96 -12.62 -8.33 -16.35
CA THR A 96 -11.30 -7.94 -15.87
C THR A 96 -11.29 -7.92 -14.34
N PRO A 97 -10.51 -8.82 -13.69
CA PRO A 97 -10.21 -8.67 -12.26
C PRO A 97 -9.43 -7.38 -12.01
N ILE A 98 -9.87 -6.61 -11.01
CA ILE A 98 -9.28 -5.32 -10.67
C ILE A 98 -8.58 -5.44 -9.32
N ARG A 99 -7.36 -4.92 -9.21
CA ARG A 99 -6.65 -4.75 -7.95
C ARG A 99 -6.71 -3.29 -7.53
N ASP A 100 -6.82 -3.06 -6.21
CA ASP A 100 -6.56 -1.73 -5.69
C ASP A 100 -5.13 -1.33 -6.02
N MET A 101 -4.97 -0.28 -6.79
CA MET A 101 -3.74 0.49 -6.75
C MET A 101 -3.82 1.39 -5.52
N ILE A 102 -3.51 0.83 -4.35
CA ILE A 102 -3.36 1.64 -3.14
C ILE A 102 -2.14 2.52 -3.38
N MET A 103 -2.38 3.72 -3.85
CA MET A 103 -1.35 4.76 -3.82
C MET A 103 -1.17 5.10 -2.34
N LYS A 104 -0.09 4.59 -1.73
CA LYS A 104 0.29 5.04 -0.40
C LYS A 104 0.33 6.56 -0.38
N THR A 105 -0.29 7.16 0.61
CA THR A 105 -0.12 8.60 0.87
C THR A 105 1.34 8.91 1.13
N ASP A 106 1.74 10.15 1.01
CA ASP A 106 3.13 10.54 1.32
C ASP A 106 3.51 10.20 2.75
N GLU A 107 2.59 10.36 3.69
CA GLU A 107 2.80 9.97 5.08
C GLU A 107 3.03 8.46 5.24
N GLU A 108 2.26 7.62 4.55
CA GLU A 108 2.43 6.16 4.56
C GLU A 108 3.74 5.73 3.91
N LYS A 109 4.15 6.41 2.81
CA LYS A 109 5.44 6.17 2.17
C LYS A 109 6.58 6.50 3.14
N ILE A 110 6.53 7.67 3.79
CA ILE A 110 7.57 8.10 4.73
C ILE A 110 7.62 7.20 5.96
N LYS A 111 6.48 6.77 6.51
CA LYS A 111 6.45 5.78 7.61
C LYS A 111 7.12 4.47 7.22
N SER A 112 6.84 3.96 6.01
CA SER A 112 7.50 2.75 5.50
C SER A 112 9.01 2.93 5.34
N ILE A 113 9.48 4.12 4.92
CA ILE A 113 10.91 4.45 4.86
C ILE A 113 11.54 4.44 6.26
N VAL A 114 10.86 5.01 7.24
CA VAL A 114 11.34 5.03 8.65
C VAL A 114 11.41 3.61 9.22
N GLU A 115 10.44 2.74 8.93
CA GLU A 115 10.48 1.32 9.31
C GLU A 115 11.71 0.62 8.72
N ASP A 116 11.98 0.83 7.42
CA ASP A 116 13.17 0.30 6.76
C ASP A 116 14.48 0.87 7.36
N MET A 117 14.50 2.17 7.70
CA MET A 117 15.65 2.82 8.35
C MET A 117 15.93 2.27 9.76
N CYS A 118 14.91 1.79 10.46
CA CYS A 118 15.02 1.18 11.79
C CYS A 118 15.21 -0.34 11.75
N HIS A 119 15.27 -0.95 10.57
CA HIS A 119 15.40 -2.40 10.46
C HIS A 119 16.83 -2.86 10.75
N LYS A 120 16.99 -4.04 11.38
CA LYS A 120 18.30 -4.62 11.68
C LYS A 120 19.17 -4.89 10.43
N ASP A 121 18.52 -5.19 9.31
CA ASP A 121 19.18 -5.20 7.99
C ASP A 121 19.27 -3.77 7.47
N HIS A 122 20.44 -3.15 7.69
CA HIS A 122 20.70 -1.77 7.31
C HIS A 122 20.60 -1.51 5.79
N SER A 123 20.69 -2.56 4.96
CA SER A 123 20.57 -2.43 3.51
C SER A 123 19.19 -1.90 3.10
N LEU A 124 18.14 -2.21 3.89
CA LEU A 124 16.78 -1.71 3.68
C LEU A 124 16.70 -0.19 3.86
N GLY A 125 17.35 0.35 4.89
CA GLY A 125 17.41 1.80 5.11
C GLY A 125 18.28 2.52 4.07
N MET A 126 19.40 1.93 3.71
CA MET A 126 20.38 2.52 2.78
C MET A 126 19.81 2.83 1.40
N LYS A 127 18.85 2.03 0.90
CA LYS A 127 18.21 2.28 -0.39
C LYS A 127 17.43 3.60 -0.45
N HIS A 128 16.97 4.09 0.72
CA HIS A 128 16.24 5.35 0.83
C HIS A 128 17.13 6.57 1.06
N MET A 129 18.42 6.39 1.34
CA MET A 129 19.35 7.51 1.53
C MET A 129 19.79 8.06 0.17
N GLY A 130 19.64 9.37 -0.03
CA GLY A 130 20.21 10.07 -1.19
C GLY A 130 21.74 10.09 -1.14
N ASP A 131 22.39 10.22 -2.30
CA ASP A 131 23.87 10.22 -2.37
C ASP A 131 24.51 11.39 -1.61
N GLY A 132 23.81 12.54 -1.55
CA GLY A 132 24.21 13.70 -0.75
C GLY A 132 23.74 13.66 0.72
N CYS A 133 23.20 12.55 1.19
CA CYS A 133 22.71 12.45 2.57
C CYS A 133 23.84 12.59 3.58
N VAL A 134 23.57 13.39 4.62
CA VAL A 134 24.47 13.54 5.78
C VAL A 134 23.72 13.08 7.02
N PHE A 135 24.34 12.13 7.74
CA PHE A 135 23.82 11.63 9.00
C PHE A 135 24.71 12.05 10.18
N ILE A 136 24.12 12.72 11.16
CA ILE A 136 24.86 13.19 12.35
C ILE A 136 24.68 12.17 13.47
N ARG A 137 25.81 11.60 13.94
CA ARG A 137 25.86 10.68 15.06
C ARG A 137 25.74 11.42 16.41
N PRO A 138 25.44 10.70 17.52
CA PRO A 138 25.40 11.28 18.87
C PRO A 138 26.67 12.01 19.28
N THR A 139 27.82 11.58 18.74
CA THR A 139 29.14 12.20 18.97
C THR A 139 29.37 13.48 18.19
N GLY A 140 28.37 13.95 17.40
CA GLY A 140 28.48 15.14 16.56
C GLY A 140 29.19 14.91 15.22
N ASN A 141 29.74 13.73 14.96
CA ASN A 141 30.45 13.44 13.71
C ASN A 141 29.46 13.19 12.56
N PRO A 142 29.51 13.98 11.47
CA PRO A 142 28.72 13.71 10.29
C PRO A 142 29.27 12.50 9.52
N LEU A 143 28.36 11.70 8.96
CA LEU A 143 28.67 10.60 8.04
C LEU A 143 27.95 10.84 6.72
N THR A 144 28.66 10.64 5.62
CA THR A 144 28.05 10.48 4.30
C THR A 144 27.41 9.10 4.17
N LYS A 145 26.58 8.90 3.16
CA LYS A 145 26.01 7.59 2.83
C LYS A 145 27.09 6.51 2.67
N SER A 146 28.21 6.83 1.97
CA SER A 146 29.34 5.91 1.79
C SER A 146 29.99 5.54 3.13
N ALA A 147 30.31 6.54 3.96
CA ALA A 147 30.94 6.31 5.27
C ALA A 147 30.00 5.54 6.22
N TRP A 148 28.68 5.77 6.14
CA TRP A 148 27.69 4.95 6.87
C TRP A 148 27.75 3.50 6.41
N ASN A 149 27.73 3.26 5.09
CA ASN A 149 27.79 1.91 4.54
C ASN A 149 29.07 1.18 4.92
N GLU A 150 30.21 1.85 4.85
CA GLU A 150 31.51 1.29 5.30
C GLU A 150 31.49 0.93 6.78
N MET A 151 30.96 1.80 7.62
CA MET A 151 30.82 1.56 9.07
C MET A 151 29.94 0.33 9.35
N MET A 152 28.79 0.23 8.69
CA MET A 152 27.84 -0.86 8.93
C MET A 152 28.32 -2.21 8.37
N ASN A 153 29.18 -2.21 7.36
CA ASN A 153 29.80 -3.42 6.81
C ASN A 153 31.13 -3.79 7.50
N ASN A 154 31.55 -3.05 8.53
CA ASN A 154 32.75 -3.39 9.29
C ASN A 154 32.52 -4.70 10.07
N PRO A 155 33.43 -5.70 10.02
CA PRO A 155 33.24 -6.97 10.72
C PRO A 155 33.16 -6.85 12.25
N ASN A 156 33.59 -5.74 12.83
CA ASN A 156 33.47 -5.44 14.26
C ASN A 156 32.18 -4.67 14.61
N VAL A 157 31.25 -4.54 13.66
CA VAL A 157 29.93 -3.94 13.85
C VAL A 157 28.87 -5.00 13.56
N SER A 158 27.98 -5.24 14.49
CA SER A 158 26.85 -6.16 14.29
C SER A 158 25.59 -5.60 14.94
N VAL A 159 24.47 -5.70 14.25
CA VAL A 159 23.16 -5.30 14.77
C VAL A 159 22.41 -6.58 15.16
N GLU A 160 22.10 -6.70 16.46
CA GLU A 160 21.34 -7.84 16.99
C GLU A 160 19.84 -7.60 16.78
N ASP A 161 19.36 -6.42 17.16
CA ASP A 161 17.98 -5.97 17.00
C ASP A 161 17.95 -4.47 16.70
N SER A 162 17.02 -4.06 15.85
CA SER A 162 16.70 -2.67 15.61
C SER A 162 15.28 -2.59 15.07
N HIS A 163 14.44 -1.76 15.72
CA HIS A 163 13.06 -1.57 15.29
C HIS A 163 12.52 -0.20 15.69
N LEU A 164 11.53 0.24 14.93
CA LEU A 164 10.77 1.46 15.20
C LEU A 164 9.88 1.27 16.43
N VAL A 165 10.00 2.14 17.41
CA VAL A 165 9.14 2.17 18.60
C VAL A 165 7.94 3.09 18.37
N ALA A 166 8.17 4.30 17.85
CA ALA A 166 7.12 5.28 17.60
C ALA A 166 7.53 6.32 16.55
N VAL A 167 6.58 6.79 15.77
CA VAL A 167 6.69 8.04 15.01
C VAL A 167 6.14 9.16 15.88
N ASN A 168 7.03 10.02 16.39
CA ASN A 168 6.68 11.09 17.32
C ASN A 168 6.06 12.30 16.59
N LYS A 169 6.60 12.65 15.42
CA LYS A 169 6.11 13.73 14.57
C LYS A 169 6.45 13.45 13.11
N LEU A 170 5.51 13.65 12.24
CA LEU A 170 5.72 13.65 10.79
C LEU A 170 5.00 14.86 10.20
N GLN A 171 5.65 15.56 9.30
CA GLN A 171 5.06 16.68 8.58
C GLN A 171 5.58 16.72 7.15
N VAL A 172 4.66 16.81 6.21
CA VAL A 172 4.94 16.98 4.77
C VAL A 172 4.69 18.43 4.40
N CYS A 173 5.65 19.06 3.70
CA CYS A 173 5.62 20.44 3.25
C CYS A 173 6.05 20.49 1.78
N GLY A 174 5.12 20.30 0.85
CA GLY A 174 5.41 20.20 -0.59
C GLY A 174 6.34 19.03 -0.89
N ASP A 175 7.50 19.30 -1.46
CA ASP A 175 8.51 18.30 -1.81
C ASP A 175 9.54 18.02 -0.69
N MET A 176 9.29 18.56 0.49
CA MET A 176 10.09 18.30 1.68
C MET A 176 9.23 17.70 2.78
N ALA A 177 9.83 16.85 3.59
CA ALA A 177 9.21 16.34 4.80
C ALA A 177 10.25 16.20 5.92
N PHE A 178 9.79 16.28 7.16
CA PHE A 178 10.58 15.83 8.28
C PHE A 178 9.82 14.81 9.12
N VAL A 179 10.55 13.91 9.72
CA VAL A 179 10.02 12.92 10.65
C VAL A 179 10.93 12.81 11.87
N CYS A 180 10.31 12.89 13.04
CA CYS A 180 10.95 12.61 14.33
C CYS A 180 10.39 11.28 14.83
N TYR A 181 11.24 10.32 15.15
CA TYR A 181 10.86 8.98 15.54
C TYR A 181 11.75 8.40 16.62
N THR A 182 11.25 7.47 17.38
CA THR A 182 11.97 6.73 18.41
C THR A 182 12.22 5.31 17.93
N ALA A 183 13.45 4.84 18.04
CA ALA A 183 13.84 3.47 17.74
C ALA A 183 14.60 2.83 18.89
N HIS A 184 14.42 1.53 19.07
CA HIS A 184 15.25 0.68 19.90
C HIS A 184 16.37 0.09 19.04
N ASN A 185 17.59 0.10 19.56
CA ASN A 185 18.76 -0.41 18.85
C ASN A 185 19.62 -1.25 19.82
N LYS A 186 19.85 -2.48 19.43
CA LYS A 186 20.76 -3.38 20.12
C LYS A 186 21.87 -3.81 19.17
N PHE A 187 23.07 -3.37 19.42
CA PHE A 187 24.20 -3.57 18.50
C PHE A 187 25.53 -3.64 19.23
N ASN A 188 26.52 -4.28 18.61
CA ASN A 188 27.90 -4.23 19.01
C ASN A 188 28.67 -3.30 18.06
N PHE A 189 29.41 -2.35 18.60
CA PHE A 189 30.24 -1.44 17.84
C PHE A 189 31.68 -1.51 18.36
N MET A 190 32.57 -2.06 17.55
CA MET A 190 34.02 -2.16 17.87
C MET A 190 34.30 -2.85 19.22
N GLY A 191 33.54 -3.91 19.52
CA GLY A 191 33.62 -4.68 20.77
C GLY A 191 32.80 -4.11 21.93
N GLN A 192 32.16 -2.97 21.76
CA GLN A 192 31.29 -2.37 22.78
C GLN A 192 29.83 -2.70 22.49
N ALA A 193 29.19 -3.41 23.41
CA ALA A 193 27.75 -3.70 23.33
C ALA A 193 26.95 -2.45 23.71
N ASN A 194 25.92 -2.18 22.93
CA ASN A 194 24.97 -1.08 23.14
C ASN A 194 23.55 -1.64 23.08
N ASP A 195 22.71 -1.19 24.00
CA ASP A 195 21.28 -1.49 24.05
C ASP A 195 20.59 -0.18 24.47
N ASP A 196 20.00 0.52 23.51
CA ASP A 196 19.48 1.84 23.77
C ASP A 196 18.21 2.19 22.97
N ILE A 197 17.43 3.09 23.54
CA ILE A 197 16.29 3.76 22.88
C ILE A 197 16.73 5.18 22.55
N ALA A 198 16.73 5.52 21.27
CA ALA A 198 17.17 6.82 20.77
C ALA A 198 16.08 7.50 19.93
N VAL A 199 16.11 8.83 19.93
CA VAL A 199 15.28 9.65 19.05
C VAL A 199 16.07 10.03 17.82
N PHE A 200 15.45 9.89 16.68
CA PHE A 200 15.98 10.26 15.38
C PHE A 200 15.15 11.37 14.78
N THR A 201 15.78 12.20 13.98
CA THR A 201 15.11 13.14 13.09
C THR A 201 15.68 12.94 11.69
N SER A 202 14.80 12.75 10.72
CA SER A 202 15.18 12.67 9.30
C SER A 202 14.44 13.72 8.50
N VAL A 203 15.16 14.32 7.54
CA VAL A 203 14.60 15.20 6.52
C VAL A 203 14.59 14.44 5.21
N LEU A 204 13.45 14.45 4.54
CA LEU A 204 13.25 13.78 3.27
C LEU A 204 12.93 14.80 2.18
N GLN A 205 13.32 14.48 0.96
CA GLN A 205 13.01 15.24 -0.25
C GLN A 205 12.34 14.34 -1.27
N ARG A 206 11.35 14.86 -1.99
CA ARG A 206 10.73 14.16 -3.11
C ARG A 206 11.58 14.34 -4.37
N VAL A 207 12.00 13.24 -4.97
CA VAL A 207 12.79 13.21 -6.21
C VAL A 207 12.18 12.17 -7.14
N GLY A 208 11.76 12.59 -8.34
CA GLY A 208 11.17 11.68 -9.32
C GLY A 208 9.87 10.98 -8.89
N GLY A 209 9.17 11.54 -7.89
CA GLY A 209 7.95 10.96 -7.31
C GLY A 209 8.19 10.08 -6.07
N ASP A 210 9.44 9.78 -5.74
CA ASP A 210 9.83 9.01 -4.57
C ASP A 210 10.43 9.90 -3.46
N TRP A 211 10.28 9.48 -2.22
CA TRP A 211 10.88 10.15 -1.07
C TRP A 211 12.27 9.58 -0.77
N ILE A 212 13.27 10.46 -0.65
CA ILE A 212 14.64 10.10 -0.26
C ILE A 212 15.06 10.85 1.00
N VAL A 213 15.83 10.20 1.86
CA VAL A 213 16.43 10.81 3.05
C VAL A 213 17.64 11.63 2.64
N VAL A 214 17.60 12.94 2.89
CA VAL A 214 18.70 13.87 2.56
C VAL A 214 19.49 14.30 3.78
N HIS A 215 18.91 14.17 4.97
CA HIS A 215 19.57 14.43 6.23
C HIS A 215 19.00 13.55 7.33
N GLY A 216 19.85 13.11 8.27
CA GLY A 216 19.44 12.41 9.46
C GLY A 216 20.27 12.80 10.67
N GLN A 217 19.67 12.70 11.83
CA GLN A 217 20.35 12.91 13.11
C GLN A 217 19.83 11.93 14.15
N ARG A 218 20.72 11.41 14.98
CA ARG A 218 20.40 10.57 16.12
C ARG A 218 20.80 11.28 17.42
N SER A 219 19.90 11.30 18.41
CA SER A 219 20.22 11.71 19.77
C SER A 219 21.12 10.69 20.48
N SER A 220 21.66 11.06 21.63
CA SER A 220 22.18 10.07 22.59
C SER A 220 21.03 9.14 23.01
N GLY A 221 21.31 7.85 23.07
CA GLY A 221 20.35 6.86 23.54
C GLY A 221 20.23 6.88 25.06
N ARG A 222 19.13 6.35 25.56
CA ARG A 222 18.93 6.00 26.96
C ARG A 222 18.83 4.48 27.09
N SER A 223 19.13 3.94 28.28
CA SER A 223 18.86 2.53 28.54
C SER A 223 17.37 2.22 28.42
N PRO A 224 16.96 1.04 27.88
CA PRO A 224 15.57 0.60 27.89
C PRO A 224 14.92 0.54 29.29
N SER A 225 15.76 0.38 30.33
CA SER A 225 15.32 0.38 31.73
C SER A 225 15.08 1.78 32.32
N ASP A 226 15.57 2.83 31.64
CA ASP A 226 15.42 4.20 32.13
C ASP A 226 14.02 4.72 31.84
N GLU A 227 13.37 5.34 32.82
CA GLU A 227 12.12 6.06 32.58
C GLU A 227 12.36 7.27 31.66
N PRO A 228 11.45 7.54 30.70
CA PRO A 228 11.52 8.77 29.92
C PRO A 228 11.44 9.98 30.86
N PRO A 229 12.19 11.07 30.58
CA PRO A 229 12.08 12.28 31.36
C PRO A 229 10.62 12.79 31.32
N LYS A 230 10.10 13.17 32.49
CA LYS A 230 8.79 13.80 32.61
C LYS A 230 9.00 15.31 32.45
N PHE A 231 8.32 15.90 31.47
CA PHE A 231 8.29 17.33 31.21
C PHE A 231 6.98 17.94 31.74
#